data_a9a34e18c2954fa52a18e930e5c629f9
#
_entry.id   a9a34e18c2954fa52a18e930e5c629f9
#
_cell.length_a   1.000
_cell.length_b   1.000
_cell.length_c   1.000
_cell.angle_alpha   90.00
_cell.angle_beta   90.00
_cell.angle_gamma   90.00
#
_symmetry.space_group_name_H-M   'P 1'
#
loop_
_entity.id
_entity.type
_entity.pdbx_description
1 polymer ?
#
loop_
_entity_poly.entity_id
_entity_poly.type
_entity_poly.pdbx_seq_one_letter_code
_entity_poly.pdbx_strand_id
1 'polypeptide(L)'
;MAIKYYCMPETGRVVGVLSGCKYDIINKIDKICRDTDFYFYCDERYEMPNTFKAEAIVRDGDVYDEEEGKRVVKEKIMKRYYASHDKRLDLFKCYLNNFVHKVERK
;
A
#
# COMPACT_ATOMS: atom_id res chain seq x y z
N MET A 1 -0.46 -6.32 8.23
CA MET A 1 -0.87 -6.62 6.85
C MET A 1 -0.61 -8.08 6.52
N ALA A 2 -1.62 -8.78 6.08
CA ALA A 2 -1.49 -10.20 5.74
C ALA A 2 -1.87 -10.43 4.28
N ILE A 3 -0.91 -10.94 3.51
CA ILE A 3 -1.13 -11.32 2.13
C ILE A 3 -1.64 -12.76 2.11
N LYS A 4 -2.74 -13.02 1.44
CA LYS A 4 -3.21 -14.38 1.17
C LYS A 4 -2.58 -14.88 -0.11
N TYR A 5 -2.02 -16.08 -0.06
CA TYR A 5 -1.38 -16.70 -1.20
C TYR A 5 -2.19 -17.90 -1.70
N TYR A 6 -2.32 -17.99 -3.00
CA TYR A 6 -2.96 -19.09 -3.68
C TYR A 6 -1.92 -19.76 -4.58
N CYS A 7 -1.52 -20.97 -4.20
CA CYS A 7 -0.45 -21.69 -4.89
C CYS A 7 -1.07 -22.76 -5.78
N MET A 8 -0.72 -22.72 -7.06
CA MET A 8 -1.25 -23.63 -8.09
C MET A 8 -0.07 -24.33 -8.79
N PRO A 9 0.48 -25.39 -8.17
CA PRO A 9 1.65 -26.08 -8.74
C PRO A 9 1.40 -26.69 -10.12
N GLU A 10 0.16 -27.07 -10.40
CA GLU A 10 -0.22 -27.66 -11.70
C GLU A 10 -0.01 -26.69 -12.87
N THR A 11 -0.22 -25.41 -12.63
CA THR A 11 -0.02 -24.35 -13.63
C THR A 11 1.26 -23.56 -13.40
N GLY A 12 2.02 -23.89 -12.35
CA GLY A 12 3.23 -23.17 -11.99
C GLY A 12 2.97 -21.74 -11.54
N ARG A 13 1.82 -21.48 -10.93
CA ARG A 13 1.38 -20.11 -10.60
C ARG A 13 1.24 -19.92 -9.09
N VAL A 14 1.68 -18.76 -8.62
CA VAL A 14 1.40 -18.28 -7.25
C VAL A 14 0.73 -16.92 -7.37
N VAL A 15 -0.41 -16.75 -6.73
CA VAL A 15 -1.15 -15.48 -6.71
C VAL A 15 -1.21 -14.99 -5.27
N GLY A 16 -0.95 -13.72 -5.07
CA GLY A 16 -1.11 -13.09 -3.76
C GLY A 16 -2.15 -12.00 -3.80
N VAL A 17 -2.87 -11.83 -2.70
CA VAL A 17 -3.90 -10.80 -2.54
C VAL A 17 -3.73 -10.13 -1.20
N LEU A 18 -3.61 -8.81 -1.20
CA LEU A 18 -3.61 -7.98 0.00
C LEU A 18 -4.89 -7.14 -0.02
N SER A 19 -5.73 -7.29 0.98
CA SER A 19 -7.02 -6.61 1.07
C SER A 19 -7.10 -5.74 2.32
N GLY A 20 -8.10 -4.86 2.36
CA GLY A 20 -8.35 -4.01 3.52
C GLY A 20 -7.48 -2.77 3.59
N CYS A 21 -6.96 -2.30 2.45
CA CYS A 21 -5.99 -1.20 2.40
C CYS A 21 -6.65 0.18 2.23
N LYS A 22 -7.94 0.23 1.93
CA LYS A 22 -8.61 1.46 1.51
C LYS A 22 -8.40 2.64 2.45
N TYR A 23 -8.46 2.41 3.75
CA TYR A 23 -8.40 3.47 4.76
C TYR A 23 -7.06 3.56 5.50
N ASP A 24 -6.03 2.88 5.02
CA ASP A 24 -4.73 2.84 5.71
C ASP A 24 -4.13 4.24 5.90
N ILE A 25 -4.16 5.08 4.87
CA ILE A 25 -3.66 6.46 4.94
C ILE A 25 -4.54 7.32 5.82
N ILE A 26 -5.86 7.19 5.67
CA ILE A 26 -6.81 7.96 6.47
C ILE A 26 -6.62 7.66 7.96
N ASN A 27 -6.47 6.39 8.32
CA ASN A 27 -6.22 6.00 9.70
C ASN A 27 -4.89 6.54 10.24
N LYS A 28 -3.87 6.56 9.40
CA LYS A 28 -2.56 7.09 9.76
C LYS A 28 -2.62 8.60 9.99
N ILE A 29 -3.29 9.33 9.12
CA ILE A 29 -3.47 10.78 9.25
C ILE A 29 -4.30 11.10 10.50
N ASP A 30 -5.38 10.35 10.75
CA ASP A 30 -6.20 10.52 11.94
C ASP A 30 -5.38 10.36 13.22
N LYS A 31 -4.48 9.38 13.24
CA LYS A 31 -3.59 9.17 14.38
C LYS A 31 -2.65 10.36 14.57
N ILE A 32 -2.05 10.86 13.50
CA ILE A 32 -1.19 12.04 13.55
C ILE A 32 -1.97 13.24 14.08
N CYS A 33 -3.19 13.44 13.60
CA CYS A 33 -4.04 14.55 14.02
C CYS A 33 -4.40 14.47 15.51
N ARG A 34 -4.71 13.29 16.01
CA ARG A 34 -5.00 13.08 17.45
C ARG A 34 -3.77 13.32 18.30
N ASP A 35 -2.62 12.85 17.87
CA ASP A 35 -1.36 12.99 18.62
C ASP A 35 -0.86 14.44 18.68
N THR A 36 -1.20 15.25 17.67
CA THR A 36 -0.75 16.64 17.56
C THR A 36 -1.85 17.66 17.81
N ASP A 37 -3.05 17.22 18.18
CA ASP A 37 -4.22 18.07 18.41
C ASP A 37 -4.51 18.98 17.20
N PHE A 38 -4.39 18.43 16.01
CA PHE A 38 -4.60 19.10 14.73
C PHE A 38 -5.77 18.45 14.00
N TYR A 39 -6.69 19.26 13.47
CA TYR A 39 -7.83 18.73 12.72
C TYR A 39 -7.56 18.78 11.22
N PHE A 40 -7.81 17.67 10.55
CA PHE A 40 -7.72 17.57 9.09
C PHE A 40 -8.78 16.60 8.59
N TYR A 41 -9.56 17.01 7.60
CA TYR A 41 -10.56 16.16 6.97
C TYR A 41 -9.96 15.46 5.77
N CYS A 42 -9.93 14.13 5.79
CA CYS A 42 -9.48 13.30 4.67
C CYS A 42 -10.64 13.04 3.73
N ASP A 43 -10.55 13.55 2.51
CA ASP A 43 -11.51 13.26 1.46
C ASP A 43 -11.10 12.01 0.66
N GLU A 44 -11.82 11.72 -0.41
CA GLU A 44 -11.62 10.53 -1.23
C GLU A 44 -10.23 10.43 -1.87
N ARG A 45 -9.49 11.56 -1.98
CA ARG A 45 -8.11 11.55 -2.51
C ARG A 45 -7.16 10.75 -1.64
N TYR A 46 -7.49 10.56 -0.37
CA TYR A 46 -6.68 9.81 0.59
C TYR A 46 -7.08 8.34 0.68
N GLU A 47 -8.13 7.93 0.00
CA GLU A 47 -8.51 6.53 -0.09
C GLU A 47 -7.56 5.78 -1.03
N MET A 48 -7.08 4.64 -0.58
CA MET A 48 -6.26 3.74 -1.38
C MET A 48 -7.11 2.68 -2.07
N PRO A 49 -6.61 2.03 -3.12
CA PRO A 49 -7.24 0.80 -3.58
C PRO A 49 -7.35 -0.17 -2.40
N ASN A 50 -8.51 -0.80 -2.24
CA ASN A 50 -8.72 -1.73 -1.14
C ASN A 50 -7.92 -3.01 -1.29
N THR A 51 -7.63 -3.42 -2.52
CA THR A 51 -7.01 -4.71 -2.82
C THR A 51 -5.85 -4.53 -3.78
N PHE A 52 -4.72 -5.17 -3.46
CA PHE A 52 -3.56 -5.29 -4.34
C PHE A 52 -3.34 -6.75 -4.64
N LYS A 53 -3.20 -7.09 -5.92
CA LYS A 53 -3.03 -8.44 -6.40
C LYS A 53 -1.82 -8.54 -7.30
N ALA A 54 -1.08 -9.63 -7.19
CA ALA A 54 0.03 -9.92 -8.09
C ALA A 54 0.19 -11.42 -8.25
N GLU A 55 0.88 -11.81 -9.32
CA GLU A 55 1.14 -13.21 -9.56
C GLU A 55 2.58 -13.45 -10.04
N ALA A 56 3.06 -14.65 -9.80
CA ALA A 56 4.31 -15.16 -10.35
C ALA A 56 4.00 -16.46 -11.08
N ILE A 57 4.56 -16.61 -12.27
CA ILE A 57 4.37 -17.79 -13.12
C ILE A 57 5.74 -18.37 -13.41
N VAL A 58 5.87 -19.70 -13.24
CA VAL A 58 7.08 -20.43 -13.58
C VAL A 58 7.27 -20.40 -15.10
N ARG A 59 8.48 -20.05 -15.54
CA ARG A 59 8.84 -20.06 -16.96
C ARG A 59 9.07 -21.49 -17.43
N ASP A 60 8.88 -21.71 -18.72
CA ASP A 60 9.18 -23.01 -19.34
C ASP A 60 10.61 -23.45 -19.03
N GLY A 61 10.78 -24.66 -18.54
CA GLY A 61 12.07 -25.21 -18.19
C GLY A 61 12.51 -24.98 -16.75
N ASP A 62 11.82 -24.11 -16.01
CA ASP A 62 12.11 -23.86 -14.60
C ASP A 62 11.29 -24.82 -13.72
N VAL A 63 11.81 -25.07 -12.51
CA VAL A 63 11.11 -25.88 -11.51
C VAL A 63 10.22 -24.96 -10.68
N TYR A 64 8.98 -25.41 -10.44
CA TYR A 64 8.06 -24.72 -9.56
C TYR A 64 8.63 -24.67 -8.14
N ASP A 65 8.75 -23.46 -7.58
CA ASP A 65 9.19 -23.22 -6.22
C ASP A 65 8.20 -22.28 -5.54
N GLU A 66 7.42 -22.85 -4.63
CA GLU A 66 6.35 -22.13 -3.92
C GLU A 66 6.91 -20.96 -3.12
N GLU A 67 7.99 -21.17 -2.38
CA GLU A 67 8.58 -20.12 -1.54
C GLU A 67 9.12 -18.96 -2.36
N GLU A 68 9.79 -19.26 -3.47
CA GLU A 68 10.28 -18.24 -4.39
C GLU A 68 9.13 -17.47 -5.04
N GLY A 69 8.07 -18.19 -5.43
CA GLY A 69 6.87 -17.57 -5.99
C GLY A 69 6.22 -16.61 -5.00
N LYS A 70 6.10 -17.00 -3.74
CA LYS A 70 5.56 -16.13 -2.69
C LYS A 70 6.43 -14.89 -2.48
N ARG A 71 7.75 -15.06 -2.50
CA ARG A 71 8.69 -13.94 -2.37
C ARG A 71 8.50 -12.91 -3.49
N VAL A 72 8.43 -13.37 -4.72
CA VAL A 72 8.24 -12.50 -5.89
C VAL A 72 6.91 -11.78 -5.83
N VAL A 73 5.85 -12.48 -5.48
CA VAL A 73 4.50 -11.93 -5.36
C VAL A 73 4.45 -10.86 -4.26
N LYS A 74 5.04 -11.14 -3.11
CA LYS A 74 5.11 -10.20 -2.00
C LYS A 74 5.83 -8.92 -2.41
N GLU A 75 6.97 -9.02 -3.07
CA GLU A 75 7.71 -7.86 -3.55
C GLU A 75 6.87 -6.99 -4.49
N LYS A 76 6.17 -7.63 -5.43
CA LYS A 76 5.31 -6.92 -6.39
C LYS A 76 4.17 -6.18 -5.68
N ILE A 77 3.51 -6.84 -4.74
CA ILE A 77 2.39 -6.26 -3.98
C ILE A 77 2.89 -5.09 -3.13
N MET A 78 3.97 -5.29 -2.38
CA MET A 78 4.49 -4.25 -1.48
C MET A 78 5.00 -3.03 -2.27
N LYS A 79 5.60 -3.24 -3.43
CA LYS A 79 6.01 -2.14 -4.29
C LYS A 79 4.83 -1.29 -4.73
N ARG A 80 3.74 -1.93 -5.16
CA ARG A 80 2.52 -1.23 -5.57
C ARG A 80 1.83 -0.54 -4.40
N TYR A 81 1.77 -1.23 -3.27
CA TYR A 81 1.18 -0.70 -2.05
C TYR A 81 1.89 0.58 -1.61
N TYR A 82 3.22 0.53 -1.47
CA TYR A 82 3.98 1.70 -1.00
C TYR A 82 3.99 2.83 -2.02
N ALA A 83 3.96 2.55 -3.31
CA ALA A 83 3.81 3.60 -4.32
C ALA A 83 2.50 4.37 -4.12
N SER A 84 1.40 3.66 -3.89
CA SER A 84 0.09 4.26 -3.62
C SER A 84 0.05 4.96 -2.28
N HIS A 85 0.60 4.34 -1.24
CA HIS A 85 0.66 4.85 0.13
C HIS A 85 1.46 6.16 0.18
N ASP A 86 2.67 6.15 -0.36
CA ASP A 86 3.60 7.29 -0.26
C ASP A 86 3.10 8.49 -1.05
N LYS A 87 2.45 8.27 -2.19
CA LYS A 87 1.85 9.34 -2.98
C LYS A 87 0.82 10.13 -2.17
N ARG A 88 -0.01 9.44 -1.42
CA ARG A 88 -1.06 10.05 -0.60
C ARG A 88 -0.50 10.69 0.67
N LEU A 89 0.48 10.04 1.28
CA LEU A 89 1.15 10.61 2.44
C LEU A 89 1.89 11.90 2.08
N ASP A 90 2.53 11.94 0.90
CA ASP A 90 3.20 13.14 0.39
C ASP A 90 2.21 14.27 0.14
N LEU A 91 1.01 13.95 -0.33
CA LEU A 91 -0.05 14.95 -0.50
C LEU A 91 -0.38 15.63 0.84
N PHE A 92 -0.49 14.84 1.91
CA PHE A 92 -0.72 15.36 3.27
C PHE A 92 0.47 16.19 3.77
N LYS A 93 1.69 15.73 3.54
CA LYS A 93 2.90 16.48 3.92
C LYS A 93 2.99 17.81 3.21
N CYS A 94 2.64 17.87 1.94
CA CYS A 94 2.59 19.12 1.19
C CYS A 94 1.56 20.10 1.79
N TYR A 95 0.40 19.60 2.18
CA TYR A 95 -0.61 20.40 2.85
C TYR A 95 -0.07 20.97 4.15
N LEU A 96 0.57 20.16 4.99
CA LEU A 96 1.15 20.59 6.25
C LEU A 96 2.21 21.68 6.04
N ASN A 97 3.09 21.51 5.07
CA ASN A 97 4.13 22.50 4.76
C ASN A 97 3.52 23.84 4.36
N ASN A 98 2.50 23.81 3.52
CA ASN A 98 1.81 25.02 3.10
C ASN A 98 1.11 25.72 4.28
N PHE A 99 0.50 24.94 5.16
CA PHE A 99 -0.16 25.46 6.36
C PHE A 99 0.84 26.14 7.30
N VAL A 100 1.97 25.50 7.56
CA VAL A 100 3.04 26.02 8.41
C VAL A 100 3.57 27.34 7.85
N HIS A 101 3.82 27.42 6.55
CA HIS A 101 4.28 28.65 5.90
C HIS A 101 3.28 29.78 6.04
N LYS A 102 1.98 29.51 5.92
CA LYS A 102 0.95 30.52 6.10
C LYS A 102 0.91 31.06 7.54
N VAL A 103 1.10 30.19 8.52
CA VAL A 103 1.14 30.58 9.93
C VAL A 103 2.38 31.40 10.25
N GLU A 104 3.54 31.01 9.75
CA GLU A 104 4.81 31.70 9.98
C GLU A 104 4.86 33.09 9.36
N ARG A 105 4.11 33.34 8.30
CA ARG A 105 4.05 34.65 7.63
C ARG A 105 3.23 35.67 8.40
N LYS A 106 2.52 35.27 9.42
CA LYS A 106 1.80 36.17 10.30
C LYS A 106 2.69 36.65 11.43
#